data_4ae59b171ed911a97f66787ed6c8fb26
#
_entry.id   4ae59b171ed911a97f66787ed6c8fb26
#
_cell.length_a   1.000
_cell.length_b   1.000
_cell.length_c   1.000
_cell.angle_alpha   90.00
_cell.angle_beta   90.00
_cell.angle_gamma   90.00
#
_symmetry.space_group_name_H-M   'P 1'
#
loop_
_entity.id
_entity.type
_entity.pdbx_description
1 polymer ?
#
loop_
_entity_poly.entity_id
_entity_poly.type
_entity_poly.pdbx_seq_one_letter_code
_entity_poly.pdbx_strand_id
1 'polypeptide(L)'
;MERNIKERVSQYVDENKFKEKLTQFFQEKIVNRKAMFIPITGVATFMLVGYAAADTRAPEITSDQIEVPYGEKFDVDTVDVTDNRDSRDDIQVNADLASLNVEQLGDYKVTVTATDSFNNETTKEVTVKVVDQEGPKFETLGSNEGYVVEVPVNGSSDLSSYVKATDNVDGDVTPFIEADKTLDTSKLGTQTITLKATDVSGNETEKTIDFAVTDDDAPVITLKNGADVTLNYGSDFNLSDYVDVTDNFDGVIQPQVEGSIDNHKEDGVQTLTIKATDSSGNESSAQLNVTVKDTEAPKVSLSKSEVSVNVGASLDLSNYLSSATDNKDGDVKGKVSIPSVSTSKAGSYTATYTVSDAAGNQGS
;
A
#
# COMPACT_ATOMS: atom_id res chain seq x y z
N MET A 1 65.77 -1.10 77.02
CA MET A 1 66.28 -0.90 75.65
C MET A 1 65.23 -1.14 74.58
N GLU A 2 64.27 -1.99 74.83
CA GLU A 2 63.21 -2.28 73.84
C GLU A 2 62.15 -1.18 73.65
N ARG A 3 61.86 -0.38 74.68
CA ARG A 3 60.91 0.75 74.57
C ARG A 3 61.37 1.87 73.63
N ASN A 4 62.67 2.08 73.54
CA ASN A 4 63.25 3.15 72.76
C ASN A 4 63.35 2.87 71.27
N ILE A 5 63.22 1.59 70.83
CA ILE A 5 63.25 1.17 69.44
C ILE A 5 61.89 1.28 68.86
N LYS A 6 60.81 0.93 69.60
CA LYS A 6 59.42 1.05 69.13
C LYS A 6 59.03 2.52 68.90
N GLU A 7 59.43 3.45 69.76
CA GLU A 7 59.11 4.83 69.53
C GLU A 7 59.91 5.48 68.39
N ARG A 8 61.09 5.01 68.08
CA ARG A 8 61.92 5.58 67.00
C ARG A 8 61.48 4.99 65.62
N VAL A 9 60.86 3.81 65.56
CA VAL A 9 60.33 3.25 64.33
C VAL A 9 58.96 3.84 63.99
N SER A 10 58.12 4.17 64.97
CA SER A 10 56.82 4.80 64.73
C SER A 10 56.92 6.25 64.23
N GLN A 11 58.08 6.89 64.42
CA GLN A 11 58.31 8.28 63.97
C GLN A 11 58.72 8.45 62.51
N TYR A 12 59.03 7.31 61.81
CA TYR A 12 59.57 7.36 60.46
C TYR A 12 58.76 6.55 59.38
N VAL A 13 57.69 5.86 59.78
CA VAL A 13 56.91 5.09 58.83
C VAL A 13 55.41 5.38 59.07
N ASP A 14 54.82 6.11 58.16
CA ASP A 14 53.37 6.22 58.08
C ASP A 14 52.81 4.81 57.85
N GLU A 15 52.26 4.23 58.92
CA GLU A 15 51.74 2.83 58.90
C GLU A 15 50.69 2.61 57.81
N ASN A 16 49.95 3.64 57.42
CA ASN A 16 48.96 3.56 56.35
C ASN A 16 49.62 3.51 54.96
N LYS A 17 50.64 4.33 54.73
CA LYS A 17 51.44 4.29 53.48
C LYS A 17 52.28 3.01 53.37
N PHE A 18 52.70 2.45 54.48
CA PHE A 18 53.41 1.15 54.48
C PHE A 18 52.43 0.00 54.17
N LYS A 19 51.24 0.01 54.75
CA LYS A 19 50.18 -0.95 54.44
C LYS A 19 49.70 -0.85 52.97
N GLU A 20 49.50 0.37 52.47
CA GLU A 20 49.16 0.54 51.06
C GLU A 20 50.26 0.03 50.11
N LYS A 21 51.52 0.42 50.38
CA LYS A 21 52.64 -0.12 49.57
C LYS A 21 52.83 -1.62 49.70
N LEU A 22 52.55 -2.18 50.87
CA LEU A 22 52.61 -3.60 51.07
C LEU A 22 51.46 -4.34 50.32
N THR A 23 50.26 -3.75 50.38
CA THR A 23 49.10 -4.28 49.64
C THR A 23 49.33 -4.18 48.14
N GLN A 24 49.84 -3.07 47.66
CA GLN A 24 50.19 -2.87 46.26
C GLN A 24 51.31 -3.80 45.78
N PHE A 25 52.33 -3.99 46.61
CA PHE A 25 53.40 -4.95 46.35
C PHE A 25 52.89 -6.41 46.32
N PHE A 26 51.96 -6.75 47.20
CA PHE A 26 51.34 -8.10 47.20
C PHE A 26 50.41 -8.24 46.00
N GLN A 27 49.66 -7.24 45.58
CA GLN A 27 48.87 -7.32 44.37
C GLN A 27 49.73 -7.38 43.10
N GLU A 28 50.85 -6.69 43.01
CA GLU A 28 51.73 -6.70 41.83
C GLU A 28 52.67 -7.92 41.72
N LYS A 29 53.01 -8.56 42.83
CA LYS A 29 54.09 -9.60 42.90
C LYS A 29 53.58 -11.02 43.23
N ILE A 30 52.42 -11.17 43.84
CA ILE A 30 51.90 -12.51 44.17
C ILE A 30 51.22 -13.17 42.94
N VAL A 31 50.86 -12.38 41.94
CA VAL A 31 50.35 -12.94 40.64
C VAL A 31 51.42 -13.73 39.87
N ASN A 32 52.71 -13.58 40.20
CA ASN A 32 53.80 -14.33 39.57
C ASN A 32 54.59 -15.22 40.55
N ARG A 33 54.06 -16.34 40.85
CA ARG A 33 54.66 -17.61 41.25
C ARG A 33 56.15 -17.65 41.58
N LYS A 34 56.66 -16.97 42.60
CA LYS A 34 57.91 -17.39 43.27
C LYS A 34 57.97 -16.73 44.66
N ALA A 35 58.02 -17.56 45.69
CA ALA A 35 58.38 -17.13 47.03
C ALA A 35 59.76 -16.47 46.98
N MET A 36 59.82 -15.14 47.23
CA MET A 36 61.07 -14.43 47.28
C MET A 36 61.46 -14.22 48.77
N PHE A 37 62.53 -14.86 49.20
CA PHE A 37 63.15 -14.58 50.49
C PHE A 37 63.77 -13.21 50.46
N ILE A 38 63.33 -12.31 51.30
CA ILE A 38 64.00 -11.05 51.55
C ILE A 38 64.75 -11.17 52.88
N PRO A 39 66.06 -11.19 52.88
CA PRO A 39 66.80 -11.19 54.15
C PRO A 39 66.79 -9.78 54.72
N ILE A 40 66.08 -9.57 55.83
CA ILE A 40 66.18 -8.41 56.65
C ILE A 40 67.17 -8.74 57.77
N THR A 41 68.34 -8.08 57.75
CA THR A 41 69.37 -8.21 58.74
C THR A 41 68.88 -7.71 60.11
N GLY A 42 68.66 -8.64 61.04
CA GLY A 42 68.66 -8.33 62.46
C GLY A 42 67.48 -8.77 63.32
N VAL A 43 66.36 -9.23 62.82
CA VAL A 43 65.29 -9.85 63.65
C VAL A 43 64.53 -10.83 62.75
N ALA A 44 64.58 -12.09 63.03
CA ALA A 44 63.80 -13.12 62.36
C ALA A 44 62.32 -13.04 62.83
N THR A 45 61.51 -12.26 62.23
CA THR A 45 60.05 -12.39 62.35
C THR A 45 59.61 -13.42 61.30
N PHE A 46 59.36 -14.63 61.74
CA PHE A 46 58.70 -15.63 60.88
C PHE A 46 57.29 -15.12 60.60
N MET A 47 57.13 -14.44 59.51
CA MET A 47 55.78 -14.37 58.91
C MET A 47 55.52 -15.72 58.29
N LEU A 48 54.65 -16.50 58.90
CA LEU A 48 54.03 -17.61 58.28
C LEU A 48 53.13 -17.05 57.17
N VAL A 49 53.69 -16.81 56.00
CA VAL A 49 52.86 -16.66 54.79
C VAL A 49 52.24 -18.01 54.60
N GLY A 50 50.97 -18.14 54.93
CA GLY A 50 50.23 -19.33 54.67
C GLY A 50 50.47 -19.70 53.21
N TYR A 51 51.07 -20.82 52.93
CA TYR A 51 51.09 -21.42 51.61
C TYR A 51 49.64 -21.70 51.28
N ALA A 52 48.98 -20.82 50.52
CA ALA A 52 47.83 -21.22 49.79
C ALA A 52 48.31 -22.37 48.87
N ALA A 53 47.85 -23.58 49.10
CA ALA A 53 48.21 -24.69 48.24
C ALA A 53 47.93 -24.31 46.79
N ALA A 54 48.90 -24.54 45.90
CA ALA A 54 48.74 -24.26 44.50
C ALA A 54 47.42 -24.90 44.02
N ASP A 55 46.60 -24.17 43.30
CA ASP A 55 45.45 -24.75 42.64
C ASP A 55 45.93 -25.70 41.56
N THR A 56 45.44 -26.91 41.58
CA THR A 56 45.78 -27.97 40.62
C THR A 56 44.53 -28.50 39.91
N ARG A 57 43.37 -27.93 40.21
CA ARG A 57 42.15 -28.31 39.53
C ARG A 57 41.90 -27.33 38.39
N ALA A 58 41.54 -27.86 37.26
CA ALA A 58 41.11 -27.08 36.13
C ALA A 58 39.63 -26.65 36.29
N PRO A 59 39.22 -25.53 35.69
CA PRO A 59 37.82 -25.13 35.63
C PRO A 59 36.95 -26.23 35.02
N GLU A 60 35.71 -26.29 35.42
CA GLU A 60 34.69 -27.17 34.84
C GLU A 60 33.78 -26.36 33.93
N ILE A 61 33.69 -26.73 32.64
CA ILE A 61 32.74 -26.16 31.68
C ILE A 61 31.43 -26.93 31.83
N THR A 62 30.41 -26.26 32.38
CA THR A 62 29.12 -26.91 32.71
C THR A 62 28.13 -26.83 31.56
N SER A 63 28.26 -25.87 30.65
CA SER A 63 27.42 -25.78 29.44
C SER A 63 27.61 -27.01 28.55
N ASP A 64 26.50 -27.64 28.17
CA ASP A 64 26.48 -28.72 27.15
C ASP A 64 25.93 -28.15 25.81
N GLN A 65 25.01 -27.19 25.88
CA GLN A 65 24.40 -26.54 24.77
C GLN A 65 24.22 -25.06 25.06
N ILE A 66 24.39 -24.22 24.02
CA ILE A 66 24.16 -22.78 24.05
C ILE A 66 23.36 -22.43 22.80
N GLU A 67 22.33 -21.62 22.94
CA GLU A 67 21.55 -21.09 21.80
C GLU A 67 22.11 -19.72 21.40
N VAL A 68 22.24 -19.50 20.08
CA VAL A 68 22.68 -18.25 19.48
C VAL A 68 21.63 -17.84 18.45
N PRO A 69 21.08 -16.64 18.55
CA PRO A 69 20.16 -16.16 17.53
C PRO A 69 20.83 -16.07 16.16
N TYR A 70 20.09 -16.34 15.11
CA TYR A 70 20.55 -16.25 13.72
C TYR A 70 21.16 -14.87 13.44
N GLY A 71 22.36 -14.87 12.82
CA GLY A 71 23.08 -13.63 12.50
C GLY A 71 23.82 -12.98 13.68
N GLU A 72 23.59 -13.41 14.92
CA GLU A 72 24.29 -12.88 16.08
C GLU A 72 25.63 -13.57 16.33
N LYS A 73 26.55 -12.85 16.97
CA LYS A 73 27.86 -13.40 17.30
C LYS A 73 27.77 -14.26 18.54
N PHE A 74 28.51 -15.38 18.53
CA PHE A 74 28.71 -16.18 19.73
C PHE A 74 29.44 -15.36 20.79
N ASP A 75 28.84 -15.28 21.96
CA ASP A 75 29.43 -14.63 23.13
C ASP A 75 29.99 -15.67 24.08
N VAL A 76 31.32 -15.68 24.29
CA VAL A 76 31.99 -16.60 25.18
C VAL A 76 31.58 -16.44 26.66
N ASP A 77 31.01 -15.28 27.01
CA ASP A 77 30.53 -15.02 28.37
C ASP A 77 29.22 -15.77 28.69
N THR A 78 28.55 -16.31 27.68
CA THR A 78 27.38 -17.19 27.83
C THR A 78 27.75 -18.60 28.22
N VAL A 79 29.05 -18.96 28.15
CA VAL A 79 29.54 -20.28 28.59
C VAL A 79 29.61 -20.33 30.11
N ASP A 80 28.86 -21.24 30.70
CA ASP A 80 28.93 -21.47 32.14
C ASP A 80 30.20 -22.27 32.52
N VAL A 81 31.03 -21.65 33.35
CA VAL A 81 32.24 -22.26 33.90
C VAL A 81 32.28 -22.05 35.41
N THR A 82 32.73 -23.07 36.08
CA THR A 82 32.90 -23.03 37.54
C THR A 82 34.31 -23.55 37.92
N ASP A 83 34.83 -23.01 39.00
CA ASP A 83 36.09 -23.47 39.59
C ASP A 83 35.99 -23.54 41.11
N ASN A 84 36.91 -24.29 41.73
CA ASN A 84 36.92 -24.46 43.17
C ASN A 84 37.51 -23.25 43.93
N ARG A 85 38.21 -22.31 43.24
CA ARG A 85 38.91 -21.17 43.83
C ARG A 85 38.67 -19.86 43.08
N ASP A 86 38.64 -19.94 41.75
CA ASP A 86 38.53 -18.76 40.91
C ASP A 86 37.05 -18.43 40.67
N SER A 87 36.75 -17.13 40.66
CA SER A 87 35.44 -16.64 40.22
C SER A 87 35.35 -16.68 38.70
N ARG A 88 34.14 -16.60 38.15
CA ARG A 88 33.92 -16.58 36.68
C ARG A 88 34.80 -15.51 36.00
N ASP A 89 34.94 -14.35 36.61
CA ASP A 89 35.70 -13.21 36.07
C ASP A 89 37.21 -13.43 36.02
N ASP A 90 37.71 -14.38 36.84
CA ASP A 90 39.14 -14.76 36.90
C ASP A 90 39.47 -15.93 35.96
N ILE A 91 38.44 -16.56 35.35
CA ILE A 91 38.60 -17.65 34.39
C ILE A 91 38.58 -17.12 32.97
N GLN A 92 39.64 -17.39 32.23
CA GLN A 92 39.72 -17.04 30.82
C GLN A 92 39.03 -18.13 29.98
N VAL A 93 37.98 -17.74 29.21
CA VAL A 93 37.27 -18.65 28.31
C VAL A 93 37.58 -18.25 26.86
N ASN A 94 37.91 -19.24 26.04
CA ASN A 94 38.15 -19.11 24.63
C ASN A 94 37.33 -20.18 23.87
N ALA A 95 36.91 -19.87 22.65
CA ALA A 95 36.19 -20.79 21.80
C ALA A 95 36.79 -20.84 20.39
N ASP A 96 36.91 -22.05 19.85
CA ASP A 96 37.24 -22.24 18.44
C ASP A 96 35.96 -22.21 17.61
N LEU A 97 35.75 -21.10 16.91
CA LEU A 97 34.55 -20.81 16.13
C LEU A 97 34.66 -21.18 14.64
N ALA A 98 35.73 -21.91 14.25
CA ALA A 98 35.97 -22.22 12.83
C ALA A 98 34.86 -23.05 12.18
N SER A 99 34.12 -23.81 12.95
CA SER A 99 32.98 -24.63 12.48
C SER A 99 31.62 -23.92 12.59
N LEU A 100 31.53 -22.79 13.31
CA LEU A 100 30.28 -22.09 13.57
C LEU A 100 29.92 -21.17 12.40
N ASN A 101 28.73 -21.37 11.86
CA ASN A 101 28.12 -20.45 10.90
C ASN A 101 26.81 -19.90 11.50
N VAL A 102 26.85 -18.68 11.99
CA VAL A 102 25.70 -18.01 12.61
C VAL A 102 24.63 -17.58 11.60
N GLU A 103 24.95 -17.58 10.29
CA GLU A 103 24.00 -17.29 9.21
C GLU A 103 23.32 -18.55 8.65
N GLN A 104 23.39 -19.65 9.38
CA GLN A 104 22.72 -20.89 9.01
C GLN A 104 22.19 -21.59 10.27
N LEU A 105 20.90 -21.89 10.29
CA LEU A 105 20.28 -22.63 11.39
C LEU A 105 20.88 -24.03 11.53
N GLY A 106 21.03 -24.49 12.75
CA GLY A 106 21.53 -25.84 13.01
C GLY A 106 22.39 -25.94 14.25
N ASP A 107 22.87 -27.16 14.50
CA ASP A 107 23.72 -27.50 15.62
C ASP A 107 25.19 -27.56 15.17
N TYR A 108 26.04 -26.81 15.86
CA TYR A 108 27.47 -26.72 15.59
C TYR A 108 28.26 -27.21 16.80
N LYS A 109 29.34 -27.91 16.55
CA LYS A 109 30.27 -28.36 17.61
C LYS A 109 31.40 -27.33 17.72
N VAL A 110 31.48 -26.68 18.87
CA VAL A 110 32.47 -25.67 19.20
C VAL A 110 33.35 -26.14 20.33
N THR A 111 34.66 -26.12 20.15
CA THR A 111 35.60 -26.44 21.19
C THR A 111 35.82 -25.24 22.09
N VAL A 112 35.44 -25.33 23.34
CA VAL A 112 35.64 -24.31 24.37
C VAL A 112 36.77 -24.71 25.29
N THR A 113 37.65 -23.76 25.59
CA THR A 113 38.76 -23.90 26.50
C THR A 113 38.62 -22.90 27.64
N ALA A 114 38.63 -23.37 28.88
CA ALA A 114 38.62 -22.55 30.08
C ALA A 114 39.95 -22.70 30.85
N THR A 115 40.55 -21.57 31.23
CA THR A 115 41.83 -21.51 31.90
C THR A 115 41.70 -20.65 33.15
N ASP A 116 42.11 -21.21 34.31
CA ASP A 116 42.09 -20.50 35.62
C ASP A 116 43.31 -19.56 35.80
N SER A 117 43.36 -18.86 36.94
CA SER A 117 44.45 -17.96 37.31
C SER A 117 45.78 -18.70 37.57
N PHE A 118 45.76 -20.02 37.77
CA PHE A 118 46.90 -20.90 37.96
C PHE A 118 47.35 -21.59 36.67
N ASN A 119 46.71 -21.33 35.54
CA ASN A 119 46.85 -21.95 34.20
C ASN A 119 46.52 -23.47 34.19
N ASN A 120 45.61 -23.90 35.03
CA ASN A 120 44.98 -25.18 34.80
C ASN A 120 43.91 -24.99 33.71
N GLU A 121 43.83 -25.96 32.80
CA GLU A 121 43.04 -25.84 31.59
C GLU A 121 42.08 -27.02 31.43
N THR A 122 40.84 -26.72 30.99
CA THR A 122 39.86 -27.72 30.57
C THR A 122 39.38 -27.36 29.19
N THR A 123 39.24 -28.37 28.35
CA THR A 123 38.64 -28.24 27.00
C THR A 123 37.42 -29.14 26.94
N LYS A 124 36.32 -28.57 26.40
CA LYS A 124 35.07 -29.32 26.20
C LYS A 124 34.45 -28.92 24.84
N GLU A 125 33.88 -29.91 24.16
CA GLU A 125 33.01 -29.68 23.00
C GLU A 125 31.63 -29.29 23.49
N VAL A 126 31.17 -28.09 23.11
CA VAL A 126 29.84 -27.55 23.42
C VAL A 126 29.03 -27.47 22.13
N THR A 127 27.76 -27.84 22.20
CA THR A 127 26.85 -27.70 21.08
C THR A 127 26.35 -26.27 21.05
N VAL A 128 26.66 -25.55 19.99
CA VAL A 128 26.07 -24.21 19.72
C VAL A 128 24.94 -24.41 18.72
N LYS A 129 23.72 -24.09 19.15
CA LYS A 129 22.53 -24.20 18.34
C LYS A 129 22.16 -22.82 17.81
N VAL A 130 22.31 -22.60 16.50
CA VAL A 130 21.84 -21.40 15.85
C VAL A 130 20.34 -21.53 15.60
N VAL A 131 19.58 -20.63 16.20
CA VAL A 131 18.11 -20.64 16.21
C VAL A 131 17.56 -19.34 15.66
N ASP A 132 16.41 -19.42 15.02
CA ASP A 132 15.63 -18.25 14.68
C ASP A 132 14.70 -17.91 15.84
N GLN A 133 14.79 -16.68 16.31
CA GLN A 133 14.03 -16.16 17.44
C GLN A 133 13.33 -14.84 17.10
N GLU A 134 13.54 -14.30 15.87
CA GLU A 134 12.85 -13.11 15.40
C GLU A 134 11.57 -13.53 14.68
N GLY A 135 10.46 -12.82 14.94
CA GLY A 135 9.26 -12.98 14.17
C GLY A 135 9.22 -12.05 12.95
N PRO A 136 8.36 -12.36 11.98
CA PRO A 136 8.23 -11.58 10.76
C PRO A 136 7.96 -10.08 11.00
N LYS A 137 8.46 -9.24 10.11
CA LYS A 137 8.26 -7.78 10.13
C LYS A 137 7.27 -7.37 9.05
N PHE A 138 6.22 -6.64 9.45
CA PHE A 138 5.23 -6.11 8.52
C PHE A 138 5.68 -4.78 7.91
N GLU A 139 5.50 -4.65 6.59
CA GLU A 139 5.67 -3.44 5.80
C GLU A 139 4.38 -3.12 5.04
N THR A 140 3.92 -1.86 5.09
CA THR A 140 2.78 -1.39 4.32
C THR A 140 3.25 -0.84 2.97
N LEU A 141 2.60 -1.26 1.89
CA LEU A 141 2.93 -0.85 0.52
C LEU A 141 2.15 0.43 0.19
N GLY A 142 2.87 1.48 -0.23
CA GLY A 142 2.25 2.72 -0.74
C GLY A 142 1.70 3.69 0.32
N SER A 143 1.90 3.46 1.61
CA SER A 143 1.52 4.42 2.64
C SER A 143 2.67 5.37 3.00
N ASN A 144 2.37 6.67 3.13
CA ASN A 144 3.26 7.61 3.81
C ASN A 144 3.25 7.27 5.31
N GLU A 145 4.42 7.30 5.95
CA GLU A 145 4.69 7.07 7.37
C GLU A 145 3.47 7.13 8.32
N GLY A 146 2.70 6.05 8.36
CA GLY A 146 1.52 5.92 9.22
C GLY A 146 0.83 4.58 8.95
N TYR A 147 0.19 4.02 9.96
CA TYR A 147 -0.47 2.71 9.91
C TYR A 147 -1.81 2.71 9.15
N VAL A 148 -2.05 3.73 8.31
CA VAL A 148 -3.25 3.83 7.46
C VAL A 148 -2.86 3.53 6.03
N VAL A 149 -3.48 2.51 5.45
CA VAL A 149 -3.32 2.11 4.06
C VAL A 149 -4.52 2.61 3.27
N GLU A 150 -4.30 3.42 2.26
CA GLU A 150 -5.36 3.85 1.34
C GLU A 150 -5.69 2.73 0.36
N VAL A 151 -6.98 2.47 0.20
CA VAL A 151 -7.52 1.41 -0.65
C VAL A 151 -8.59 2.02 -1.53
N PRO A 152 -8.49 1.93 -2.86
CA PRO A 152 -9.54 2.43 -3.72
C PRO A 152 -10.81 1.60 -3.54
N VAL A 153 -11.96 2.25 -3.56
CA VAL A 153 -13.26 1.59 -3.54
C VAL A 153 -13.35 0.57 -4.70
N ASN A 154 -13.95 -0.59 -4.44
CA ASN A 154 -14.01 -1.73 -5.37
C ASN A 154 -12.62 -2.24 -5.83
N GLY A 155 -11.55 -1.85 -5.15
CA GLY A 155 -10.20 -2.36 -5.37
C GLY A 155 -9.99 -3.79 -4.89
N SER A 156 -8.73 -4.22 -4.80
CA SER A 156 -8.42 -5.56 -4.33
C SER A 156 -8.79 -5.73 -2.85
N SER A 157 -9.46 -6.83 -2.51
CA SER A 157 -9.66 -7.27 -1.12
C SER A 157 -8.51 -8.14 -0.60
N ASP A 158 -7.54 -8.48 -1.45
CA ASP A 158 -6.36 -9.24 -1.09
C ASP A 158 -5.37 -8.34 -0.36
N LEU A 159 -5.17 -8.62 0.93
CA LEU A 159 -4.30 -7.85 1.81
C LEU A 159 -2.82 -7.87 1.36
N SER A 160 -2.39 -8.91 0.64
CA SER A 160 -1.05 -8.99 0.07
C SER A 160 -0.75 -7.91 -0.98
N SER A 161 -1.78 -7.27 -1.52
CA SER A 161 -1.65 -6.10 -2.40
C SER A 161 -1.19 -4.84 -1.66
N TYR A 162 -1.35 -4.81 -0.35
CA TYR A 162 -1.13 -3.63 0.48
C TYR A 162 -0.10 -3.83 1.58
N VAL A 163 0.16 -5.08 1.96
CA VAL A 163 1.04 -5.41 3.08
C VAL A 163 1.96 -6.55 2.69
N LYS A 164 3.22 -6.44 3.12
CA LYS A 164 4.19 -7.53 3.09
C LYS A 164 4.59 -7.93 4.50
N ALA A 165 4.97 -9.18 4.67
CA ALA A 165 5.65 -9.67 5.84
C ALA A 165 6.95 -10.33 5.41
N THR A 166 8.05 -9.93 6.03
CA THR A 166 9.37 -10.47 5.74
C THR A 166 10.06 -10.90 7.02
N ASP A 167 10.78 -11.99 6.93
CA ASP A 167 11.56 -12.53 8.01
C ASP A 167 13.05 -12.58 7.66
N ASN A 168 13.92 -12.52 8.67
CA ASN A 168 15.37 -12.50 8.48
C ASN A 168 15.97 -13.85 8.05
N VAL A 169 15.25 -14.95 8.30
CA VAL A 169 15.66 -16.31 7.92
C VAL A 169 14.86 -16.82 6.72
N ASP A 170 13.53 -16.68 6.78
CA ASP A 170 12.60 -17.27 5.80
C ASP A 170 12.32 -16.37 4.62
N GLY A 171 12.70 -15.09 4.71
CA GLY A 171 12.47 -14.10 3.65
C GLY A 171 11.01 -13.67 3.55
N ASP A 172 10.39 -13.83 2.40
CA ASP A 172 9.01 -13.39 2.16
C ASP A 172 8.00 -14.40 2.73
N VAL A 173 7.36 -14.03 3.83
CA VAL A 173 6.30 -14.79 4.50
C VAL A 173 4.91 -14.18 4.29
N THR A 174 4.77 -13.25 3.34
CA THR A 174 3.48 -12.62 3.00
C THR A 174 2.37 -13.64 2.70
N PRO A 175 2.62 -14.78 2.00
CA PRO A 175 1.60 -15.79 1.77
C PRO A 175 1.03 -16.47 3.02
N PHE A 176 1.67 -16.29 4.16
CA PHE A 176 1.28 -16.89 5.45
C PHE A 176 0.65 -15.87 6.40
N ILE A 177 0.27 -14.69 5.89
CA ILE A 177 -0.46 -13.69 6.68
C ILE A 177 -1.89 -14.19 6.92
N GLU A 178 -2.28 -14.26 8.18
CA GLU A 178 -3.64 -14.46 8.62
C GLU A 178 -4.26 -13.12 9.06
N ALA A 179 -5.56 -12.95 8.86
CA ALA A 179 -6.29 -11.74 9.25
C ALA A 179 -7.52 -12.10 10.09
N ASP A 180 -7.85 -11.27 11.08
CA ASP A 180 -9.03 -11.45 11.94
C ASP A 180 -10.34 -11.28 11.17
N LYS A 181 -10.32 -10.54 10.06
CA LYS A 181 -11.45 -10.33 9.15
C LYS A 181 -10.99 -9.99 7.74
N THR A 182 -11.90 -10.10 6.78
CA THR A 182 -11.67 -9.72 5.38
C THR A 182 -11.84 -8.20 5.20
N LEU A 183 -11.06 -7.65 4.26
CA LEU A 183 -11.21 -6.26 3.81
C LEU A 183 -12.42 -6.15 2.86
N ASP A 184 -13.39 -5.31 3.20
CA ASP A 184 -14.56 -5.01 2.37
C ASP A 184 -14.33 -3.71 1.60
N THR A 185 -13.85 -3.82 0.38
CA THR A 185 -13.55 -2.66 -0.49
C THR A 185 -14.80 -2.03 -1.11
N SER A 186 -15.99 -2.61 -0.91
CA SER A 186 -17.26 -2.04 -1.38
C SER A 186 -17.85 -0.97 -0.47
N LYS A 187 -17.21 -0.71 0.69
CA LYS A 187 -17.69 0.25 1.70
C LYS A 187 -16.63 1.29 1.98
N LEU A 188 -16.98 2.55 1.78
CA LEU A 188 -16.13 3.67 2.18
C LEU A 188 -15.90 3.73 3.69
N GLY A 189 -14.73 4.21 4.07
CA GLY A 189 -14.33 4.44 5.46
C GLY A 189 -13.22 3.52 5.93
N THR A 190 -12.80 3.70 7.19
CA THR A 190 -11.68 2.98 7.78
C THR A 190 -12.11 1.63 8.34
N GLN A 191 -11.37 0.59 7.99
CA GLN A 191 -11.51 -0.76 8.51
C GLN A 191 -10.21 -1.16 9.20
N THR A 192 -10.26 -1.35 10.51
CA THR A 192 -9.11 -1.79 11.31
C THR A 192 -9.01 -3.30 11.26
N ILE A 193 -7.90 -3.85 10.76
CA ILE A 193 -7.68 -5.30 10.61
C ILE A 193 -6.42 -5.69 11.38
N THR A 194 -6.52 -6.74 12.18
CA THR A 194 -5.36 -7.34 12.86
C THR A 194 -4.81 -8.47 11.99
N LEU A 195 -3.54 -8.31 11.63
CA LEU A 195 -2.78 -9.26 10.83
C LEU A 195 -1.84 -10.05 11.75
N LYS A 196 -1.67 -11.33 11.46
CA LYS A 196 -0.73 -12.21 12.09
C LYS A 196 0.11 -12.89 11.02
N ALA A 197 1.44 -12.85 11.17
CA ALA A 197 2.36 -13.61 10.34
C ALA A 197 3.16 -14.57 11.23
N THR A 198 3.42 -15.76 10.73
CA THR A 198 4.20 -16.81 11.41
C THR A 198 5.28 -17.29 10.46
N ASP A 199 6.53 -17.37 10.94
CA ASP A 199 7.64 -17.94 10.20
C ASP A 199 7.69 -19.48 10.29
N VAL A 200 8.66 -20.11 9.65
CA VAL A 200 8.84 -21.56 9.67
C VAL A 200 9.33 -22.05 11.06
N SER A 201 10.02 -21.20 11.80
CA SER A 201 10.50 -21.49 13.16
C SER A 201 9.39 -21.44 14.21
N GLY A 202 8.23 -20.85 13.85
CA GLY A 202 7.06 -20.70 14.71
C GLY A 202 7.04 -19.38 15.48
N ASN A 203 7.91 -18.40 15.14
CA ASN A 203 7.83 -17.08 15.73
C ASN A 203 6.68 -16.30 15.07
N GLU A 204 5.94 -15.58 15.89
CA GLU A 204 4.72 -14.90 15.47
C GLU A 204 4.83 -13.39 15.69
N THR A 205 4.29 -12.64 14.74
CA THR A 205 4.12 -11.20 14.87
C THR A 205 2.69 -10.82 14.55
N GLU A 206 2.07 -10.03 15.42
CA GLU A 206 0.76 -9.44 15.19
C GLU A 206 0.89 -7.93 14.96
N LYS A 207 0.12 -7.42 14.02
CA LYS A 207 0.04 -5.98 13.74
C LYS A 207 -1.37 -5.58 13.33
N THR A 208 -1.87 -4.53 13.98
CA THR A 208 -3.14 -3.90 13.61
C THR A 208 -2.88 -2.78 12.61
N ILE A 209 -3.60 -2.78 11.49
CA ILE A 209 -3.49 -1.83 10.39
C ILE A 209 -4.88 -1.28 10.07
N ASP A 210 -4.95 0.02 9.85
CA ASP A 210 -6.14 0.71 9.38
C ASP A 210 -6.11 0.79 7.85
N PHE A 211 -7.13 0.24 7.20
CA PHE A 211 -7.37 0.33 5.76
C PHE A 211 -8.46 1.36 5.52
N ALA A 212 -8.11 2.50 4.92
CA ALA A 212 -9.05 3.55 4.56
C ALA A 212 -9.52 3.31 3.13
N VAL A 213 -10.74 2.84 2.96
CA VAL A 213 -11.37 2.70 1.65
C VAL A 213 -11.88 4.07 1.22
N THR A 214 -11.31 4.60 0.13
CA THR A 214 -11.63 5.93 -0.43
C THR A 214 -12.14 5.80 -1.85
N ASP A 215 -12.92 6.77 -2.25
CA ASP A 215 -13.31 6.98 -3.63
C ASP A 215 -12.76 8.32 -4.09
N ASP A 216 -11.76 8.26 -4.94
CA ASP A 216 -11.04 9.41 -5.50
C ASP A 216 -11.32 9.57 -7.00
N ASP A 217 -12.14 8.70 -7.58
CA ASP A 217 -12.53 8.75 -8.98
C ASP A 217 -13.69 9.76 -9.16
N ALA A 218 -13.57 10.62 -10.14
CA ALA A 218 -14.64 11.55 -10.48
C ALA A 218 -15.68 10.91 -11.41
N PRO A 219 -16.96 11.31 -11.34
CA PRO A 219 -17.99 10.82 -12.22
C PRO A 219 -17.65 10.96 -13.70
N VAL A 220 -17.99 9.97 -14.49
CA VAL A 220 -17.78 9.95 -15.93
C VAL A 220 -19.01 10.48 -16.65
N ILE A 221 -18.88 11.62 -17.35
CA ILE A 221 -19.91 12.19 -18.19
C ILE A 221 -19.72 11.70 -19.62
N THR A 222 -20.66 10.89 -20.11
CA THR A 222 -20.65 10.34 -21.46
C THR A 222 -21.63 11.09 -22.35
N LEU A 223 -21.12 11.74 -23.41
CA LEU A 223 -21.93 12.39 -24.46
C LEU A 223 -22.22 11.36 -25.55
N LYS A 224 -23.47 10.86 -25.60
CA LYS A 224 -23.88 9.71 -26.46
C LYS A 224 -23.71 9.95 -27.95
N ASN A 225 -23.87 11.23 -28.38
CA ASN A 225 -23.79 11.64 -29.78
C ASN A 225 -22.66 12.62 -30.06
N GLY A 226 -21.66 12.66 -29.16
CA GLY A 226 -20.57 13.64 -29.17
C GLY A 226 -20.98 14.99 -28.56
N ALA A 227 -20.05 15.94 -28.59
CA ALA A 227 -20.22 17.22 -27.94
C ALA A 227 -21.08 18.20 -28.74
N ASP A 228 -21.24 17.98 -30.05
CA ASP A 228 -22.00 18.83 -30.97
C ASP A 228 -23.18 18.06 -31.53
N VAL A 229 -24.38 18.50 -31.21
CA VAL A 229 -25.63 17.83 -31.64
C VAL A 229 -26.54 18.82 -32.37
N THR A 230 -27.35 18.29 -33.28
CA THR A 230 -28.41 19.06 -33.95
C THR A 230 -29.76 18.64 -33.41
N LEU A 231 -30.53 19.61 -32.95
CA LEU A 231 -31.93 19.46 -32.54
C LEU A 231 -32.83 20.00 -33.67
N ASN A 232 -33.86 19.23 -34.02
CA ASN A 232 -34.82 19.74 -34.99
C ASN A 232 -35.66 20.90 -34.39
N TYR A 233 -35.95 21.92 -35.19
CA TYR A 233 -36.74 23.08 -34.79
C TYR A 233 -38.08 22.64 -34.16
N GLY A 234 -38.38 23.19 -32.99
CA GLY A 234 -39.60 22.92 -32.24
C GLY A 234 -39.64 21.54 -31.53
N SER A 235 -38.63 20.72 -31.68
CA SER A 235 -38.55 19.42 -30.96
C SER A 235 -38.19 19.60 -29.50
N ASP A 236 -38.74 18.76 -28.63
CA ASP A 236 -38.38 18.76 -27.21
C ASP A 236 -36.93 18.31 -27.01
N PHE A 237 -36.21 19.01 -26.13
CA PHE A 237 -34.88 18.64 -25.72
C PHE A 237 -34.93 17.90 -24.38
N ASN A 238 -34.54 16.62 -24.38
CA ASN A 238 -34.37 15.83 -23.17
C ASN A 238 -32.89 15.48 -22.96
N LEU A 239 -32.27 15.96 -21.90
CA LEU A 239 -30.84 15.74 -21.61
C LEU A 239 -30.48 14.27 -21.63
N SER A 240 -31.29 13.39 -21.08
CA SER A 240 -31.07 11.96 -21.00
C SER A 240 -30.89 11.25 -22.35
N ASP A 241 -31.34 11.87 -23.45
CA ASP A 241 -31.12 11.34 -24.79
C ASP A 241 -29.68 11.56 -25.29
N TYR A 242 -28.97 12.49 -24.65
CA TYR A 242 -27.63 12.92 -25.07
C TYR A 242 -26.54 12.63 -24.06
N VAL A 243 -26.87 12.47 -22.75
CA VAL A 243 -25.92 12.42 -21.68
C VAL A 243 -26.22 11.24 -20.73
N ASP A 244 -25.21 10.45 -20.41
CA ASP A 244 -25.18 9.56 -19.25
C ASP A 244 -24.09 10.04 -18.30
N VAL A 245 -24.35 9.89 -17.00
CA VAL A 245 -23.37 10.16 -15.96
C VAL A 245 -23.32 8.95 -15.02
N THR A 246 -22.14 8.39 -14.87
CA THR A 246 -21.92 7.21 -14.04
C THR A 246 -20.65 7.37 -13.23
N ASP A 247 -20.64 6.73 -12.09
CA ASP A 247 -19.51 6.65 -11.18
C ASP A 247 -19.24 5.21 -10.77
N ASN A 248 -17.99 4.91 -10.37
CA ASN A 248 -17.56 3.58 -9.99
C ASN A 248 -18.14 3.10 -8.66
N PHE A 249 -18.53 4.05 -7.77
CA PHE A 249 -19.12 3.76 -6.45
C PHE A 249 -20.60 4.13 -6.39
N ASP A 250 -20.94 5.35 -6.79
CA ASP A 250 -22.31 5.87 -6.69
C ASP A 250 -23.25 5.38 -7.81
N GLY A 251 -22.68 4.79 -8.88
CA GLY A 251 -23.46 4.30 -10.01
C GLY A 251 -23.98 5.45 -10.87
N VAL A 252 -25.30 5.54 -11.08
CA VAL A 252 -25.91 6.58 -11.92
C VAL A 252 -26.11 7.86 -11.12
N ILE A 253 -25.49 8.96 -11.57
CA ILE A 253 -25.58 10.28 -10.94
C ILE A 253 -26.46 11.21 -11.77
N GLN A 254 -27.27 12.02 -11.09
CA GLN A 254 -28.04 13.08 -11.72
C GLN A 254 -27.18 14.34 -11.88
N PRO A 255 -26.87 14.77 -13.11
CA PRO A 255 -26.02 15.94 -13.31
C PRO A 255 -26.76 17.26 -13.00
N GLN A 256 -25.98 18.26 -12.62
CA GLN A 256 -26.39 19.64 -12.62
C GLN A 256 -26.14 20.23 -14.02
N VAL A 257 -27.07 21.05 -14.50
CA VAL A 257 -26.98 21.66 -15.83
C VAL A 257 -27.06 23.19 -15.73
N GLU A 258 -26.03 23.81 -16.27
CA GLU A 258 -26.00 25.26 -16.44
C GLU A 258 -26.29 25.60 -17.91
N GLY A 259 -27.21 26.52 -18.14
CA GLY A 259 -27.73 26.91 -19.47
C GLY A 259 -29.13 26.36 -19.73
N SER A 260 -29.66 26.68 -20.88
CA SER A 260 -30.98 26.22 -21.37
C SER A 260 -30.98 26.19 -22.87
N ILE A 261 -31.79 25.32 -23.44
CA ILE A 261 -32.00 25.24 -24.89
C ILE A 261 -33.34 25.87 -25.26
N ASP A 262 -33.28 26.84 -26.14
CA ASP A 262 -34.46 27.35 -26.85
C ASP A 262 -34.57 26.62 -28.20
N ASN A 263 -35.50 25.69 -28.28
CA ASN A 263 -35.70 24.83 -29.46
C ASN A 263 -36.32 25.55 -30.66
N HIS A 264 -36.59 26.84 -30.54
CA HIS A 264 -37.07 27.71 -31.63
C HIS A 264 -36.01 28.70 -32.11
N LYS A 265 -34.82 28.70 -31.51
CA LYS A 265 -33.72 29.60 -31.85
C LYS A 265 -32.69 28.93 -32.72
N GLU A 266 -32.70 29.20 -34.02
CA GLU A 266 -31.76 28.62 -34.98
C GLU A 266 -30.42 29.39 -35.09
N ASP A 267 -30.30 30.57 -34.51
CA ASP A 267 -29.08 31.38 -34.60
C ASP A 267 -28.04 30.95 -33.58
N GLY A 268 -26.97 30.37 -34.09
CA GLY A 268 -25.78 30.02 -33.30
C GLY A 268 -25.85 28.72 -32.57
N VAL A 269 -24.84 28.48 -31.75
CA VAL A 269 -24.71 27.29 -30.89
C VAL A 269 -25.20 27.69 -29.50
N GLN A 270 -26.02 26.85 -28.91
CA GLN A 270 -26.46 26.95 -27.52
C GLN A 270 -25.70 25.92 -26.71
N THR A 271 -24.92 26.35 -25.71
CA THR A 271 -24.06 25.45 -24.91
C THR A 271 -24.68 25.18 -23.55
N LEU A 272 -24.77 23.92 -23.19
CA LEU A 272 -25.04 23.46 -21.84
C LEU A 272 -23.72 23.04 -21.18
N THR A 273 -23.50 23.50 -19.95
CA THR A 273 -22.45 22.95 -19.09
C THR A 273 -23.06 21.94 -18.15
N ILE A 274 -22.60 20.69 -18.26
CA ILE A 274 -23.05 19.55 -17.47
C ILE A 274 -22.00 19.34 -16.39
N LYS A 275 -22.42 19.35 -15.12
CA LYS A 275 -21.57 19.12 -13.96
C LYS A 275 -22.08 17.94 -13.18
N ALA A 276 -21.17 17.12 -12.69
CA ALA A 276 -21.50 16.00 -11.81
C ALA A 276 -20.55 15.98 -10.61
N THR A 277 -21.11 15.68 -9.46
CA THR A 277 -20.37 15.51 -8.20
C THR A 277 -20.87 14.23 -7.58
N ASP A 278 -19.95 13.34 -7.17
CA ASP A 278 -20.28 12.12 -6.45
C ASP A 278 -20.51 12.38 -4.95
N SER A 279 -20.76 11.31 -4.18
CA SER A 279 -20.95 11.39 -2.73
C SER A 279 -19.65 11.64 -1.97
N SER A 280 -18.49 11.37 -2.58
CA SER A 280 -17.15 11.61 -2.03
C SER A 280 -16.66 13.04 -2.26
N GLY A 281 -17.31 13.77 -3.17
CA GLY A 281 -17.01 15.17 -3.50
C GLY A 281 -16.12 15.34 -4.72
N ASN A 282 -15.86 14.26 -5.50
CA ASN A 282 -15.13 14.38 -6.74
C ASN A 282 -16.03 14.96 -7.83
N GLU A 283 -15.47 15.85 -8.67
CA GLU A 283 -16.25 16.62 -9.63
C GLU A 283 -15.78 16.38 -11.06
N SER A 284 -16.72 16.35 -11.98
CA SER A 284 -16.48 16.38 -13.41
C SER A 284 -17.37 17.38 -14.14
N SER A 285 -16.95 17.82 -15.30
CA SER A 285 -17.76 18.69 -16.15
C SER A 285 -17.55 18.44 -17.64
N ALA A 286 -18.60 18.62 -18.43
CA ALA A 286 -18.58 18.55 -19.89
C ALA A 286 -19.46 19.62 -20.51
N GLN A 287 -19.21 19.95 -21.78
CA GLN A 287 -20.02 20.85 -22.55
C GLN A 287 -20.76 20.10 -23.66
N LEU A 288 -22.06 20.36 -23.79
CA LEU A 288 -22.90 19.92 -24.89
C LEU A 288 -23.35 21.14 -25.70
N ASN A 289 -22.97 21.19 -26.96
CA ASN A 289 -23.32 22.20 -27.90
C ASN A 289 -24.53 21.76 -28.72
N VAL A 290 -25.59 22.52 -28.64
CA VAL A 290 -26.83 22.23 -29.37
C VAL A 290 -27.06 23.30 -30.42
N THR A 291 -27.17 22.85 -31.67
CA THR A 291 -27.56 23.71 -32.79
C THR A 291 -28.98 23.31 -33.19
N VAL A 292 -29.88 24.25 -33.12
CA VAL A 292 -31.26 24.05 -33.60
C VAL A 292 -31.30 24.32 -35.09
N LYS A 293 -31.83 23.39 -35.85
CA LYS A 293 -32.01 23.49 -37.29
C LYS A 293 -33.35 22.90 -37.71
N ASP A 294 -33.97 23.49 -38.68
CA ASP A 294 -35.06 22.85 -39.35
C ASP A 294 -34.56 21.76 -40.32
N THR A 295 -34.88 20.53 -39.98
CA THR A 295 -34.48 19.31 -40.73
C THR A 295 -35.67 18.47 -41.16
N GLU A 296 -36.89 18.93 -40.84
CA GLU A 296 -38.12 18.20 -41.19
C GLU A 296 -38.66 18.73 -42.54
N ALA A 297 -39.02 17.79 -43.38
CA ALA A 297 -39.60 18.17 -44.65
C ALA A 297 -41.11 18.44 -44.54
N PRO A 298 -41.64 19.40 -45.29
CA PRO A 298 -43.06 19.69 -45.31
C PRO A 298 -43.92 18.47 -45.64
N LYS A 299 -45.06 18.33 -44.96
CA LYS A 299 -46.04 17.24 -45.19
C LYS A 299 -47.11 17.71 -46.15
N VAL A 300 -47.24 17.02 -47.31
CA VAL A 300 -48.29 17.26 -48.29
C VAL A 300 -49.45 16.30 -48.02
N SER A 301 -50.66 16.82 -47.97
CA SER A 301 -51.88 16.05 -47.80
C SER A 301 -52.83 16.25 -48.98
N LEU A 302 -53.30 15.16 -49.53
CA LEU A 302 -54.27 15.20 -50.63
C LEU A 302 -55.67 14.80 -50.14
N SER A 303 -56.70 15.40 -50.71
CA SER A 303 -58.10 15.01 -50.43
C SER A 303 -58.46 13.66 -51.05
N LYS A 304 -57.76 13.25 -52.13
CA LYS A 304 -57.87 11.95 -52.80
C LYS A 304 -56.49 11.52 -53.30
N SER A 305 -56.14 10.24 -53.10
CA SER A 305 -54.91 9.62 -53.62
C SER A 305 -55.08 9.06 -55.02
N GLU A 306 -56.31 8.83 -55.42
CA GLU A 306 -56.64 8.31 -56.74
C GLU A 306 -57.82 9.06 -57.34
N VAL A 307 -57.75 9.36 -58.63
CA VAL A 307 -58.77 10.08 -59.37
C VAL A 307 -58.94 9.40 -60.76
N SER A 308 -60.16 9.17 -61.16
CA SER A 308 -60.48 8.67 -62.51
C SER A 308 -61.19 9.77 -63.26
N VAL A 309 -60.74 10.02 -64.52
CA VAL A 309 -61.36 11.00 -65.43
C VAL A 309 -61.51 10.34 -66.85
N ASN A 310 -62.45 10.81 -67.61
CA ASN A 310 -62.62 10.37 -69.01
C ASN A 310 -61.45 10.86 -69.87
N VAL A 311 -61.11 10.13 -70.91
CA VAL A 311 -60.16 10.56 -71.95
C VAL A 311 -60.59 11.91 -72.55
N GLY A 312 -59.66 12.87 -72.59
CA GLY A 312 -59.90 14.23 -73.06
C GLY A 312 -60.60 15.20 -72.08
N ALA A 313 -60.94 14.74 -70.88
CA ALA A 313 -61.52 15.64 -69.86
C ALA A 313 -60.45 16.54 -69.25
N SER A 314 -60.84 17.74 -68.79
CA SER A 314 -59.94 18.60 -68.03
C SER A 314 -59.69 18.05 -66.64
N LEU A 315 -58.44 17.97 -66.25
CA LEU A 315 -58.02 17.56 -64.93
C LEU A 315 -57.18 18.65 -64.29
N ASP A 316 -57.72 19.26 -63.24
CA ASP A 316 -56.98 20.23 -62.42
C ASP A 316 -56.60 19.56 -61.09
N LEU A 317 -55.33 19.27 -60.97
CA LEU A 317 -54.80 18.59 -59.81
C LEU A 317 -54.72 19.47 -58.55
N SER A 318 -54.78 20.79 -58.71
CA SER A 318 -54.83 21.76 -57.59
C SER A 318 -56.02 21.52 -56.66
N ASN A 319 -57.13 21.04 -57.20
CA ASN A 319 -58.37 20.74 -56.47
C ASN A 319 -58.23 19.60 -55.46
N TYR A 320 -57.19 18.79 -55.60
CA TYR A 320 -56.93 17.64 -54.72
C TYR A 320 -55.89 17.88 -53.64
N LEU A 321 -55.21 19.08 -53.68
CA LEU A 321 -54.28 19.49 -52.60
C LEU A 321 -55.10 20.01 -51.41
N SER A 322 -55.09 19.23 -50.30
CA SER A 322 -55.81 19.60 -49.09
C SER A 322 -54.97 20.57 -48.23
N SER A 323 -53.77 20.18 -47.90
CA SER A 323 -52.85 21.04 -47.16
C SER A 323 -51.39 20.68 -47.50
N ALA A 324 -50.49 21.61 -47.24
CA ALA A 324 -49.07 21.36 -47.12
C ALA A 324 -48.57 22.18 -45.92
N THR A 325 -48.04 21.51 -44.91
CA THR A 325 -47.65 22.16 -43.65
C THR A 325 -46.27 21.70 -43.25
N ASP A 326 -45.54 22.61 -42.66
CA ASP A 326 -44.21 22.42 -42.12
C ASP A 326 -44.15 22.84 -40.64
N ASN A 327 -43.24 22.20 -39.84
CA ASN A 327 -43.13 22.46 -38.41
C ASN A 327 -42.67 23.87 -38.10
N LYS A 328 -41.89 24.52 -38.99
CA LYS A 328 -41.37 25.87 -38.85
C LYS A 328 -42.06 26.87 -39.74
N ASP A 329 -42.13 26.58 -41.04
CA ASP A 329 -42.67 27.49 -42.05
C ASP A 329 -44.20 27.58 -42.02
N GLY A 330 -44.87 26.65 -41.31
CA GLY A 330 -46.33 26.61 -41.18
C GLY A 330 -47.01 26.20 -42.44
N ASP A 331 -47.96 27.02 -42.98
CA ASP A 331 -48.67 26.75 -44.22
C ASP A 331 -47.84 27.08 -45.46
N VAL A 332 -47.34 26.07 -46.13
CA VAL A 332 -46.56 26.14 -47.38
C VAL A 332 -47.33 25.66 -48.60
N LYS A 333 -48.67 25.55 -48.49
CA LYS A 333 -49.55 25.09 -49.57
C LYS A 333 -49.35 25.90 -50.85
N GLY A 334 -49.13 27.20 -50.77
CA GLY A 334 -48.90 28.10 -51.92
C GLY A 334 -47.59 27.87 -52.67
N LYS A 335 -46.62 27.10 -52.04
CA LYS A 335 -45.33 26.77 -52.63
C LYS A 335 -45.28 25.36 -53.26
N VAL A 336 -46.42 24.58 -53.24
CA VAL A 336 -46.46 23.24 -53.78
C VAL A 336 -46.38 23.27 -55.32
N SER A 337 -45.39 22.56 -55.85
CA SER A 337 -45.28 22.29 -57.26
C SER A 337 -46.27 21.17 -57.64
N ILE A 338 -47.24 21.52 -58.45
CA ILE A 338 -48.32 20.62 -58.91
C ILE A 338 -47.97 20.17 -60.31
N PRO A 339 -47.80 18.85 -60.58
CA PRO A 339 -47.51 18.40 -61.93
C PRO A 339 -48.75 18.46 -62.81
N SER A 340 -48.56 18.47 -64.11
CA SER A 340 -49.64 18.33 -65.09
C SER A 340 -49.70 16.89 -65.62
N VAL A 341 -50.87 16.35 -65.75
CA VAL A 341 -51.09 15.04 -66.33
C VAL A 341 -51.96 15.19 -67.62
N SER A 342 -51.45 14.60 -68.71
CA SER A 342 -52.21 14.59 -69.97
C SER A 342 -53.28 13.51 -69.90
N THR A 343 -54.53 13.88 -70.18
CA THR A 343 -55.67 12.99 -70.24
C THR A 343 -56.01 12.51 -71.70
N SER A 344 -55.10 12.80 -72.66
CA SER A 344 -55.34 12.54 -74.10
C SER A 344 -55.30 11.02 -74.43
N LYS A 345 -54.80 10.18 -73.58
CA LYS A 345 -54.70 8.72 -73.72
C LYS A 345 -55.18 8.03 -72.48
N ALA A 346 -55.83 6.84 -72.63
CA ALA A 346 -56.14 6.01 -71.47
C ALA A 346 -54.90 5.38 -70.89
N GLY A 347 -54.80 5.29 -69.59
CA GLY A 347 -53.65 4.75 -68.82
C GLY A 347 -53.67 5.21 -67.38
N SER A 348 -52.80 4.64 -66.57
CA SER A 348 -52.56 5.07 -65.20
C SER A 348 -51.33 5.97 -65.20
N TYR A 349 -51.44 7.14 -64.54
CA TYR A 349 -50.39 8.16 -64.43
C TYR A 349 -50.19 8.51 -62.99
N THR A 350 -48.94 8.65 -62.58
CA THR A 350 -48.57 9.10 -61.22
C THR A 350 -48.27 10.62 -61.28
N ALA A 351 -48.89 11.35 -60.39
CA ALA A 351 -48.64 12.77 -60.19
C ALA A 351 -48.00 13.00 -58.81
N THR A 352 -46.76 13.48 -58.72
CA THR A 352 -46.08 13.76 -57.47
C THR A 352 -46.15 15.25 -57.20
N TYR A 353 -46.76 15.64 -56.07
CA TYR A 353 -46.75 16.99 -55.57
C TYR A 353 -45.46 17.15 -54.77
N THR A 354 -44.70 18.22 -54.99
CA THR A 354 -43.47 18.47 -54.26
C THR A 354 -43.47 19.90 -53.68
N VAL A 355 -42.89 20.05 -52.53
CA VAL A 355 -42.73 21.34 -51.88
C VAL A 355 -41.43 21.37 -51.10
N SER A 356 -40.75 22.51 -51.09
CA SER A 356 -39.59 22.72 -50.22
C SER A 356 -39.92 23.83 -49.23
N ASP A 357 -39.43 23.63 -47.96
CA ASP A 357 -39.46 24.69 -46.99
C ASP A 357 -38.36 25.76 -47.22
N ALA A 358 -38.21 26.69 -46.32
CA ALA A 358 -37.16 27.73 -46.38
C ALA A 358 -35.75 27.19 -46.06
N ALA A 359 -35.68 26.10 -45.34
CA ALA A 359 -34.42 25.40 -45.01
C ALA A 359 -33.92 24.53 -46.16
N GLY A 360 -34.77 24.21 -47.15
CA GLY A 360 -34.42 23.39 -48.29
C GLY A 360 -34.83 21.92 -48.18
N ASN A 361 -35.54 21.52 -47.12
CA ASN A 361 -36.01 20.15 -46.95
C ASN A 361 -37.21 19.95 -47.94
N GLN A 362 -37.22 18.82 -48.61
CA GLN A 362 -38.24 18.58 -49.66
C GLN A 362 -39.23 17.47 -49.26
N GLY A 363 -40.54 17.83 -49.24
CA GLY A 363 -41.64 16.92 -49.01
C GLY A 363 -42.43 16.61 -50.30
N SER A 364 -43.11 15.47 -50.31
CA SER A 364 -43.94 15.02 -51.43
C SER A 364 -45.13 14.18 -50.96
#